data_510409e8c27c586e5430ed8154595bad
#
_entry.id   510409e8c27c586e5430ed8154595bad
#
_cell.length_a   1.000
_cell.length_b   1.000
_cell.length_c   1.000
_cell.angle_alpha   90.00
_cell.angle_beta   90.00
_cell.angle_gamma   90.00
#
_symmetry.space_group_name_H-M   'P 1'
#
loop_
_entity.id
_entity.type
_entity.pdbx_description
1 polymer ?
#
loop_
_entity_poly.entity_id
_entity_poly.type
_entity_poly.pdbx_seq_one_letter_code
_entity_poly.pdbx_strand_id
1 'polypeptide(L)'
;MKNNGRKSDLSHRYHTRVIANIIYSTLVACLIDVFLVTNLTMLAEYAKRSEQSSAFLNMVAQSDVVVVLVYVLVGILAFAVTFLLLQEKSAAYISHISDAIERISDGDLNTQVEVVGDDEFSSMASNLNKMVEDIRRLMDKERESERTKNELITNVAHDLRT
;
A
#
# COMPACT_ATOMS: atom_id res chain seq x y z
N MET A 1 1.01 14.62 27.39
CA MET A 1 1.57 13.25 27.50
C MET A 1 0.74 12.13 26.86
N LYS A 2 -0.36 12.41 26.13
CA LYS A 2 -1.28 11.38 25.58
C LYS A 2 -0.98 10.94 24.12
N ASN A 3 0.07 11.49 23.49
CA ASN A 3 0.33 11.32 22.06
C ASN A 3 1.33 10.19 21.71
N ASN A 4 2.09 9.68 22.69
CA ASN A 4 3.09 8.63 22.42
C ASN A 4 2.47 7.22 22.32
N GLY A 5 1.37 6.94 23.03
CA GLY A 5 0.70 5.64 22.96
C GLY A 5 0.01 5.38 21.61
N ARG A 6 -0.50 6.46 20.99
CA ARG A 6 -1.22 6.35 19.71
C ARG A 6 -0.27 6.09 18.53
N LYS A 7 0.96 6.62 18.58
CA LYS A 7 1.98 6.39 17.54
C LYS A 7 2.55 4.97 17.58
N SER A 8 2.72 4.40 18.77
CA SER A 8 3.19 3.01 18.91
C SER A 8 2.14 2.00 18.43
N ASP A 9 0.87 2.29 18.62
CA ASP A 9 -0.24 1.41 18.25
C ASP A 9 -0.45 1.35 16.72
N LEU A 10 -0.27 2.47 16.03
CA LEU A 10 -0.38 2.57 14.57
C LEU A 10 0.78 1.84 13.86
N SER A 11 2.02 2.03 14.30
CA SER A 11 3.19 1.33 13.76
C SER A 11 3.06 -0.20 13.89
N HIS A 12 2.46 -0.68 14.97
CA HIS A 12 2.16 -2.11 15.15
C HIS A 12 1.18 -2.66 14.11
N ARG A 13 0.21 -1.89 13.66
CA ARG A 13 -0.83 -2.36 12.72
C ARG A 13 -0.31 -2.57 11.30
N TYR A 14 0.53 -1.68 10.79
CA TYR A 14 1.18 -1.88 9.49
C TYR A 14 2.10 -3.10 9.51
N HIS A 15 2.98 -3.20 10.51
CA HIS A 15 3.85 -4.36 10.66
C HIS A 15 3.06 -5.67 10.75
N THR A 16 1.93 -5.67 11.46
CA THR A 16 1.06 -6.84 11.57
C THR A 16 0.45 -7.22 10.22
N ARG A 17 0.03 -6.25 9.39
CA ARG A 17 -0.48 -6.52 8.02
C ARG A 17 0.61 -7.06 7.11
N VAL A 18 1.79 -6.46 7.11
CA VAL A 18 2.92 -6.95 6.30
C VAL A 18 3.30 -8.38 6.70
N ILE A 19 3.39 -8.66 7.99
CA ILE A 19 3.66 -10.00 8.51
C ILE A 19 2.54 -10.98 8.09
N ALA A 20 1.28 -10.59 8.21
CA ALA A 20 0.15 -11.40 7.77
C ALA A 20 0.21 -11.69 6.26
N ASN A 21 0.54 -10.70 5.42
CA ASN A 21 0.72 -10.88 3.99
C ASN A 21 1.87 -11.83 3.66
N ILE A 22 2.99 -11.74 4.38
CA ILE A 22 4.12 -12.67 4.23
C ILE A 22 3.69 -14.09 4.59
N ILE A 23 3.02 -14.27 5.74
CA ILE A 23 2.53 -15.59 6.19
C ILE A 23 1.55 -16.16 5.17
N TYR A 24 0.60 -15.35 4.69
CA TYR A 24 -0.39 -15.79 3.70
C TYR A 24 0.27 -16.18 2.37
N SER A 25 1.20 -15.35 1.86
CA SER A 25 1.92 -15.64 0.62
C SER A 25 2.77 -16.90 0.73
N THR A 26 3.41 -17.13 1.89
CA THR A 26 4.17 -18.34 2.17
C THR A 26 3.25 -19.56 2.19
N LEU A 27 2.09 -19.47 2.83
CA LEU A 27 1.11 -20.56 2.89
C LEU A 27 0.58 -20.93 1.52
N VAL A 28 0.25 -19.93 0.68
CA VAL A 28 -0.19 -20.14 -0.71
C VAL A 28 0.93 -20.80 -1.53
N ALA A 29 2.17 -20.34 -1.43
CA ALA A 29 3.30 -20.93 -2.11
C ALA A 29 3.49 -22.40 -1.71
N CYS A 30 3.46 -22.71 -0.41
CA CYS A 30 3.55 -24.09 0.08
C CYS A 30 2.41 -24.98 -0.44
N LEU A 31 1.18 -24.47 -0.51
CA LEU A 31 0.04 -25.23 -1.07
C LEU A 31 0.24 -25.54 -2.55
N ILE A 32 0.75 -24.58 -3.34
CA ILE A 32 1.07 -24.76 -4.74
C ILE A 32 2.17 -25.82 -4.91
N ASP A 33 3.24 -25.74 -4.10
CA ASP A 33 4.33 -26.70 -4.16
C ASP A 33 3.86 -28.14 -3.80
N VAL A 34 3.09 -28.30 -2.75
CA VAL A 34 2.51 -29.60 -2.36
C VAL A 34 1.61 -30.14 -3.47
N PHE A 35 0.78 -29.30 -4.07
CA PHE A 35 -0.07 -29.69 -5.19
C PHE A 35 0.76 -30.17 -6.39
N LEU A 36 1.81 -29.43 -6.76
CA LEU A 36 2.70 -29.76 -7.87
C LEU A 36 3.46 -31.07 -7.60
N VAL A 37 4.04 -31.23 -6.41
CA VAL A 37 4.74 -32.46 -6.03
C VAL A 37 3.83 -33.66 -6.16
N THR A 38 2.61 -33.59 -5.63
CA THR A 38 1.65 -34.70 -5.67
C THR A 38 1.25 -35.04 -7.10
N ASN A 39 0.98 -34.05 -7.95
CA ASN A 39 0.60 -34.27 -9.34
C ASN A 39 1.76 -34.85 -10.19
N LEU A 40 2.98 -34.32 -10.03
CA LEU A 40 4.16 -34.78 -10.76
C LEU A 40 4.56 -36.20 -10.35
N THR A 41 4.47 -36.54 -9.07
CA THR A 41 4.74 -37.94 -8.64
C THR A 41 3.72 -38.92 -9.20
N MET A 42 2.42 -38.57 -9.18
CA MET A 42 1.37 -39.37 -9.83
C MET A 42 1.61 -39.54 -11.34
N LEU A 43 1.97 -38.44 -12.04
CA LEU A 43 2.24 -38.47 -13.47
C LEU A 43 3.46 -39.31 -13.80
N ALA A 44 4.53 -39.23 -13.00
CA ALA A 44 5.74 -40.01 -13.15
C ALA A 44 5.46 -41.53 -12.96
N GLU A 45 4.64 -41.89 -11.96
CA GLU A 45 4.22 -43.28 -11.75
C GLU A 45 3.35 -43.80 -12.92
N TYR A 46 2.44 -42.97 -13.41
CA TYR A 46 1.61 -43.32 -14.57
C TYR A 46 2.46 -43.53 -15.84
N ALA A 47 3.42 -42.61 -16.07
CA ALA A 47 4.33 -42.72 -17.22
C ALA A 47 5.22 -43.98 -17.17
N LYS A 48 5.71 -44.36 -15.97
CA LYS A 48 6.44 -45.63 -15.78
C LYS A 48 5.62 -46.85 -16.11
N ARG A 49 4.30 -46.85 -15.90
CA ARG A 49 3.39 -47.98 -16.20
C ARG A 49 3.02 -48.06 -17.68
N SER A 50 3.09 -46.97 -18.44
CA SER A 50 2.57 -46.85 -19.81
C SER A 50 3.65 -46.95 -20.88
N GLU A 51 4.77 -47.60 -20.73
CA GLU A 51 5.88 -47.77 -21.70
C GLU A 51 6.18 -46.58 -22.65
N GLN A 52 5.41 -45.49 -22.55
CA GLN A 52 5.42 -44.32 -23.44
C GLN A 52 5.98 -43.10 -22.71
N SER A 53 7.11 -43.30 -21.97
CA SER A 53 7.72 -42.17 -21.27
C SER A 53 8.51 -41.32 -22.26
N SER A 54 8.15 -39.99 -22.33
CA SER A 54 8.95 -39.06 -23.10
C SER A 54 10.35 -38.89 -22.46
N ALA A 55 11.38 -38.69 -23.32
CA ALA A 55 12.76 -38.46 -22.85
C ALA A 55 12.85 -37.36 -21.76
N PHE A 56 11.96 -36.36 -21.81
CA PHE A 56 11.85 -35.29 -20.82
C PHE A 56 11.40 -35.82 -19.45
N LEU A 57 10.36 -36.67 -19.38
CA LEU A 57 9.89 -37.24 -18.12
C LEU A 57 10.93 -38.16 -17.48
N ASN A 58 11.68 -38.88 -18.28
CA ASN A 58 12.77 -39.70 -17.79
C ASN A 58 13.96 -38.89 -17.27
N MET A 59 14.30 -37.77 -17.92
CA MET A 59 15.34 -36.84 -17.46
C MET A 59 14.96 -36.17 -16.14
N VAL A 60 13.71 -35.74 -16.01
CA VAL A 60 13.19 -35.13 -14.75
C VAL A 60 13.11 -36.19 -13.65
N ALA A 61 12.66 -37.39 -13.92
CA ALA A 61 12.55 -38.48 -12.95
C ALA A 61 13.91 -39.04 -12.49
N GLN A 62 14.99 -38.83 -13.26
CA GLN A 62 16.33 -39.33 -12.96
C GLN A 62 17.21 -38.38 -12.14
N SER A 63 16.84 -37.10 -12.03
CA SER A 63 17.66 -36.10 -11.34
C SER A 63 16.88 -35.46 -10.22
N ASP A 64 16.99 -35.98 -9.02
CA ASP A 64 16.37 -35.39 -7.80
C ASP A 64 16.74 -33.92 -7.61
N VAL A 65 17.96 -33.52 -8.00
CA VAL A 65 18.44 -32.15 -7.86
C VAL A 65 17.67 -31.18 -8.80
N VAL A 66 17.44 -31.58 -10.05
CA VAL A 66 16.70 -30.75 -11.02
C VAL A 66 15.24 -30.58 -10.57
N VAL A 67 14.64 -31.63 -10.07
CA VAL A 67 13.27 -31.61 -9.56
C VAL A 67 13.15 -30.64 -8.36
N VAL A 68 14.05 -30.74 -7.40
CA VAL A 68 14.08 -29.84 -6.23
C VAL A 68 14.29 -28.38 -6.66
N LEU A 69 15.19 -28.10 -7.61
CA LEU A 69 15.41 -26.76 -8.12
C LEU A 69 14.17 -26.15 -8.77
N VAL A 70 13.43 -26.95 -9.55
CA VAL A 70 12.18 -26.51 -10.18
C VAL A 70 11.13 -26.15 -9.13
N TYR A 71 10.94 -26.96 -8.09
CA TYR A 71 10.00 -26.65 -7.00
C TYR A 71 10.38 -25.38 -6.26
N VAL A 72 11.65 -25.22 -5.90
CA VAL A 72 12.12 -24.00 -5.23
C VAL A 72 11.86 -22.77 -6.08
N LEU A 73 12.11 -22.82 -7.40
CA LEU A 73 11.84 -21.71 -8.31
C LEU A 73 10.34 -21.38 -8.41
N VAL A 74 9.49 -22.40 -8.53
CA VAL A 74 8.04 -22.22 -8.59
C VAL A 74 7.51 -21.65 -7.26
N GLY A 75 7.97 -22.16 -6.14
CA GLY A 75 7.60 -21.66 -4.81
C GLY A 75 7.99 -20.19 -4.62
N ILE A 76 9.22 -19.81 -5.01
CA ILE A 76 9.67 -18.42 -4.98
C ILE A 76 8.80 -17.53 -5.88
N LEU A 77 8.50 -18.00 -7.09
CA LEU A 77 7.66 -17.24 -8.03
C LEU A 77 6.23 -17.07 -7.50
N ALA A 78 5.63 -18.13 -6.99
CA ALA A 78 4.30 -18.12 -6.40
C ALA A 78 4.23 -17.18 -5.20
N PHE A 79 5.24 -17.23 -4.32
CA PHE A 79 5.37 -16.29 -3.20
C PHE A 79 5.47 -14.84 -3.68
N ALA A 80 6.38 -14.55 -4.64
CA ALA A 80 6.60 -13.20 -5.14
C ALA A 80 5.32 -12.63 -5.77
N VAL A 81 4.65 -13.39 -6.63
CA VAL A 81 3.41 -12.94 -7.29
C VAL A 81 2.31 -12.68 -6.26
N THR A 82 2.08 -13.62 -5.34
CA THR A 82 1.05 -13.45 -4.31
C THR A 82 1.35 -12.26 -3.40
N PHE A 83 2.60 -12.09 -2.99
CA PHE A 83 3.03 -10.98 -2.16
C PHE A 83 2.85 -9.64 -2.86
N LEU A 84 3.24 -9.52 -4.13
CA LEU A 84 3.07 -8.29 -4.92
C LEU A 84 1.59 -7.92 -5.10
N LEU A 85 0.73 -8.90 -5.41
CA LEU A 85 -0.72 -8.67 -5.53
C LEU A 85 -1.36 -8.18 -4.22
N LEU A 86 -0.90 -8.66 -3.08
CA LEU A 86 -1.37 -8.21 -1.77
C LEU A 86 -0.88 -6.80 -1.42
N GLN A 87 0.27 -6.37 -1.96
CA GLN A 87 0.85 -5.05 -1.71
C GLN A 87 0.34 -3.95 -2.66
N GLU A 88 -0.25 -4.30 -3.78
CA GLU A 88 -0.69 -3.36 -4.82
C GLU A 88 -1.63 -2.27 -4.28
N LYS A 89 -2.59 -2.64 -3.44
CA LYS A 89 -3.55 -1.70 -2.84
C LYS A 89 -2.89 -0.66 -1.94
N SER A 90 -1.88 -1.06 -1.18
CA SER A 90 -1.14 -0.15 -0.30
C SER A 90 -0.27 0.81 -1.10
N ALA A 91 0.37 0.33 -2.18
CA ALA A 91 1.17 1.16 -3.07
C ALA A 91 0.32 2.20 -3.81
N ALA A 92 -0.84 1.81 -4.33
CA ALA A 92 -1.78 2.71 -4.97
C ALA A 92 -2.28 3.81 -4.01
N TYR A 93 -2.58 3.45 -2.76
CA TYR A 93 -3.03 4.43 -1.76
C TYR A 93 -1.94 5.45 -1.39
N ILE A 94 -0.68 5.02 -1.30
CA ILE A 94 0.46 5.93 -1.09
C ILE A 94 0.60 6.90 -2.27
N SER A 95 0.45 6.42 -3.51
CA SER A 95 0.45 7.28 -4.71
C SER A 95 -0.65 8.34 -4.64
N HIS A 96 -1.87 7.98 -4.27
CA HIS A 96 -2.97 8.94 -4.09
C HIS A 96 -2.68 10.01 -3.04
N ILE A 97 -2.04 9.64 -1.93
CA ILE A 97 -1.63 10.63 -0.91
C ILE A 97 -0.56 11.56 -1.49
N SER A 98 0.41 11.02 -2.24
CA SER A 98 1.47 11.81 -2.88
C SER A 98 0.92 12.81 -3.90
N ASP A 99 0.02 12.37 -4.77
CA ASP A 99 -0.65 13.23 -5.76
C ASP A 99 -1.46 14.35 -5.09
N ALA A 100 -2.12 14.04 -3.98
CA ALA A 100 -2.85 15.02 -3.20
C ALA A 100 -1.93 16.07 -2.57
N ILE A 101 -0.76 15.65 -2.05
CA ILE A 101 0.25 16.57 -1.50
C ILE A 101 0.75 17.51 -2.59
N GLU A 102 1.02 17.02 -3.79
CA GLU A 102 1.45 17.83 -4.93
C GLU A 102 0.39 18.88 -5.29
N ARG A 103 -0.88 18.47 -5.45
CA ARG A 103 -1.97 19.40 -5.73
C ARG A 103 -2.18 20.47 -4.65
N ILE A 104 -2.04 20.08 -3.37
CA ILE A 104 -2.13 21.02 -2.25
C ILE A 104 -0.95 22.01 -2.30
N SER A 105 0.25 21.53 -2.63
CA SER A 105 1.43 22.38 -2.80
C SER A 105 1.28 23.39 -3.94
N ASP A 106 0.56 23.02 -5.01
CA ASP A 106 0.22 23.90 -6.13
C ASP A 106 -0.93 24.87 -5.84
N GLY A 107 -1.45 24.85 -4.60
CA GLY A 107 -2.47 25.75 -4.10
C GLY A 107 -3.90 25.24 -4.22
N ASP A 108 -4.14 24.01 -4.66
CA ASP A 108 -5.48 23.40 -4.66
C ASP A 108 -5.85 22.92 -3.26
N LEU A 109 -6.26 23.85 -2.42
CA LEU A 109 -6.72 23.57 -1.07
C LEU A 109 -8.11 22.90 -1.01
N ASN A 110 -8.77 22.62 -2.16
CA ASN A 110 -10.00 21.85 -2.19
C ASN A 110 -9.75 20.34 -2.27
N THR A 111 -8.52 19.94 -2.50
CA THR A 111 -8.12 18.53 -2.52
C THR A 111 -8.31 17.90 -1.13
N GLN A 112 -8.99 16.76 -1.10
CA GLN A 112 -9.13 15.91 0.08
C GLN A 112 -8.74 14.49 -0.27
N VAL A 113 -8.07 13.79 0.65
CA VAL A 113 -7.73 12.38 0.53
C VAL A 113 -8.76 11.55 1.26
N GLU A 114 -9.31 10.54 0.59
CA GLU A 114 -10.19 9.58 1.23
C GLU A 114 -9.43 8.80 2.30
N VAL A 115 -9.97 8.75 3.52
CA VAL A 115 -9.36 8.01 4.63
C VAL A 115 -9.84 6.57 4.59
N VAL A 116 -8.99 5.68 4.07
CA VAL A 116 -9.31 4.26 3.87
C VAL A 116 -8.54 3.40 4.85
N GLY A 117 -9.26 2.62 5.66
CA GLY A 117 -8.67 1.70 6.64
C GLY A 117 -8.37 2.36 7.99
N ASP A 118 -7.48 1.73 8.77
CA ASP A 118 -7.15 2.13 10.15
C ASP A 118 -5.65 1.84 10.42
N ASP A 119 -4.80 2.30 9.51
CA ASP A 119 -3.35 2.14 9.54
C ASP A 119 -2.62 3.51 9.54
N GLU A 120 -1.29 3.51 9.45
CA GLU A 120 -0.48 4.71 9.41
C GLU A 120 -0.82 5.61 8.22
N PHE A 121 -1.14 5.02 7.06
CA PHE A 121 -1.49 5.76 5.85
C PHE A 121 -2.84 6.46 5.98
N SER A 122 -3.82 5.80 6.60
CA SER A 122 -5.11 6.40 6.94
C SER A 122 -4.95 7.58 7.91
N SER A 123 -4.07 7.41 8.91
CA SER A 123 -3.74 8.48 9.86
C SER A 123 -3.03 9.65 9.15
N MET A 124 -2.15 9.35 8.19
CA MET A 124 -1.45 10.36 7.37
C MET A 124 -2.44 11.14 6.50
N ALA A 125 -3.36 10.45 5.81
CA ALA A 125 -4.43 11.09 5.02
C ALA A 125 -5.32 12.00 5.89
N SER A 126 -5.72 11.53 7.07
CA SER A 126 -6.51 12.32 8.02
C SER A 126 -5.77 13.57 8.50
N ASN A 127 -4.47 13.43 8.81
CA ASN A 127 -3.65 14.58 9.25
C ASN A 127 -3.44 15.58 8.11
N LEU A 128 -3.28 15.09 6.86
CA LEU A 128 -3.18 15.93 5.68
C LEU A 128 -4.45 16.74 5.46
N ASN A 129 -5.62 16.09 5.49
CA ASN A 129 -6.91 16.76 5.38
C ASN A 129 -7.10 17.84 6.45
N LYS A 130 -6.72 17.54 7.69
CA LYS A 130 -6.77 18.52 8.79
C LYS A 130 -5.83 19.70 8.56
N MET A 131 -4.62 19.46 8.07
CA MET A 131 -3.66 20.52 7.77
C MET A 131 -4.21 21.45 6.67
N VAL A 132 -4.82 20.91 5.62
CA VAL A 132 -5.46 21.69 4.55
C VAL A 132 -6.59 22.56 5.10
N GLU A 133 -7.42 22.00 5.97
CA GLU A 133 -8.52 22.74 6.62
C GLU A 133 -7.99 23.90 7.51
N ASP A 134 -6.92 23.65 8.27
CA ASP A 134 -6.29 24.67 9.08
C ASP A 134 -5.68 25.78 8.20
N ILE A 135 -5.06 25.46 7.06
CA ILE A 135 -4.54 26.44 6.09
C ILE A 135 -5.68 27.31 5.53
N ARG A 136 -6.78 26.69 5.08
CA ARG A 136 -7.96 27.40 4.56
C ARG A 136 -8.49 28.40 5.60
N ARG A 137 -8.66 27.94 6.82
CA ARG A 137 -9.14 28.79 7.91
C ARG A 137 -8.20 29.95 8.23
N LEU A 138 -6.90 29.75 8.12
CA LEU A 138 -5.93 30.84 8.31
C LEU A 138 -6.00 31.86 7.17
N MET A 139 -6.11 31.41 5.92
CA MET A 139 -6.26 32.29 4.76
C MET A 139 -7.55 33.10 4.82
N ASP A 140 -8.67 32.50 5.25
CA ASP A 140 -9.93 33.23 5.42
C ASP A 140 -9.84 34.30 6.50
N LYS A 141 -9.19 34.00 7.61
CA LYS A 141 -8.93 34.98 8.67
C LYS A 141 -8.03 36.14 8.20
N GLU A 142 -7.01 35.82 7.40
CA GLU A 142 -6.12 36.83 6.83
C GLU A 142 -6.89 37.78 5.91
N ARG A 143 -7.71 37.24 5.02
CA ARG A 143 -8.59 38.02 4.12
C ARG A 143 -9.56 38.91 4.88
N GLU A 144 -10.17 38.39 5.94
CA GLU A 144 -11.06 39.18 6.82
C GLU A 144 -10.31 40.30 7.53
N SER A 145 -9.10 40.03 8.04
CA SER A 145 -8.25 41.03 8.65
C SER A 145 -7.84 42.14 7.67
N GLU A 146 -7.43 41.77 6.44
CA GLU A 146 -7.11 42.72 5.40
C GLU A 146 -8.32 43.60 5.02
N ARG A 147 -9.50 43.02 4.90
CA ARG A 147 -10.74 43.74 4.61
C ARG A 147 -11.05 44.74 5.71
N THR A 148 -11.00 44.30 6.97
CA THR A 148 -11.24 45.16 8.13
C THR A 148 -10.23 46.33 8.20
N LYS A 149 -8.95 46.06 7.92
CA LYS A 149 -7.90 47.06 7.84
C LYS A 149 -8.20 48.09 6.74
N ASN A 150 -8.60 47.68 5.57
CA ASN A 150 -8.94 48.53 4.45
C ASN A 150 -10.20 49.38 4.74
N GLU A 151 -11.20 48.80 5.38
CA GLU A 151 -12.41 49.52 5.81
C GLU A 151 -12.07 50.61 6.87
N LEU A 152 -11.21 50.29 7.86
CA LEU A 152 -10.74 51.24 8.83
C LEU A 152 -9.96 52.40 8.19
N ILE A 153 -9.05 52.12 7.25
CA ILE A 153 -8.29 53.14 6.54
C ILE A 153 -9.24 54.07 5.77
N THR A 154 -10.24 53.49 5.08
CA THR A 154 -11.23 54.25 4.30
C THR A 154 -12.07 55.17 5.21
N ASN A 155 -12.54 54.63 6.34
CA ASN A 155 -13.34 55.40 7.31
C ASN A 155 -12.54 56.54 7.94
N VAL A 156 -11.28 56.30 8.34
CA VAL A 156 -10.39 57.33 8.87
C VAL A 156 -10.11 58.43 7.82
N ALA A 157 -9.85 58.03 6.57
CA ALA A 157 -9.63 58.97 5.48
C ALA A 157 -10.87 59.81 5.18
N HIS A 158 -12.07 59.28 5.32
CA HIS A 158 -13.32 60.01 5.20
C HIS A 158 -13.51 60.99 6.34
N ASP A 159 -13.28 60.60 7.58
CA ASP A 159 -13.43 61.45 8.76
C ASP A 159 -12.42 62.60 8.81
N LEU A 160 -11.20 62.41 8.27
CA LEU A 160 -10.21 63.48 8.15
C LEU A 160 -10.50 64.48 7.04
N ARG A 161 -11.43 64.16 6.13
CA ARG A 161 -11.79 65.05 5.03
C ARG A 161 -13.03 65.97 5.33
N THR A 162 -13.71 65.66 6.43
CA THR A 162 -14.86 66.44 6.91
C THR A 162 -14.42 67.42 7.95
#